data_6e19481629770c1cd25c12bae22d74e1
#
_entry.id   6e19481629770c1cd25c12bae22d74e1
#
_cell.length_a   1.000
_cell.length_b   1.000
_cell.length_c   1.000
_cell.angle_alpha   90.00
_cell.angle_beta   90.00
_cell.angle_gamma   90.00
#
_symmetry.space_group_name_H-M   'P 1'
#
loop_
_entity.id
_entity.type
_entity.pdbx_description
1 polymer ?
#
loop_
_entity_poly.entity_id
_entity_poly.type
_entity_poly.pdbx_seq_one_letter_code
_entity_poly.pdbx_strand_id
1 'polypeptide(L)'
;MARKKGMNNKNRKLKKKYIYFFMEGSKNCSEDKYIKEYYGQFQDKAVDIGFRFISCGDGSWKNIEKEINKEKRSIIDENIEIWCVLDKDKNDLDKINKECVKNNYKLIFSNCSFEIWLLYHYENIKIGECSQKNYENILTRKLNKKYKKSEGIKFTLDDKERAIRQSKKIHEKYQRLEEKINNSFNCTNFYMILEKFKEVFYNFDLE
;
A
#
# COMPACT_ATOMS: atom_id res chain seq x y z
N MET A 1 -23.44 -4.63 49.69
CA MET A 1 -22.41 -5.44 48.99
C MET A 1 -22.00 -4.77 47.72
N ALA A 2 -20.82 -4.17 47.63
CA ALA A 2 -20.33 -3.44 46.47
C ALA A 2 -19.50 -4.39 45.58
N ARG A 3 -19.93 -4.61 44.35
CA ARG A 3 -19.16 -5.39 43.35
C ARG A 3 -17.94 -4.59 42.92
N LYS A 4 -16.73 -5.04 43.30
CA LYS A 4 -15.47 -4.59 42.71
C LYS A 4 -15.44 -4.98 41.21
N LYS A 5 -15.56 -3.99 40.32
CA LYS A 5 -15.20 -4.16 38.91
C LYS A 5 -13.69 -4.37 38.86
N GLY A 6 -13.26 -5.58 38.54
CA GLY A 6 -11.88 -5.87 38.25
C GLY A 6 -11.45 -5.11 37.00
N MET A 7 -10.58 -4.14 37.16
CA MET A 7 -9.85 -3.51 36.06
C MET A 7 -8.86 -4.54 35.51
N ASN A 8 -9.24 -5.19 34.40
CA ASN A 8 -8.29 -5.93 33.58
C ASN A 8 -7.39 -4.89 32.87
N ASN A 9 -6.39 -4.39 33.55
CA ASN A 9 -5.27 -3.70 32.94
C ASN A 9 -4.41 -4.77 32.22
N LYS A 10 -4.82 -5.20 31.03
CA LYS A 10 -3.88 -5.81 30.11
C LYS A 10 -2.86 -4.72 29.78
N ASN A 11 -1.64 -4.87 30.28
CA ASN A 11 -0.49 -4.06 29.91
C ASN A 11 -0.34 -4.13 28.38
N ARG A 12 -0.95 -3.17 27.67
CA ARG A 12 -0.68 -2.96 26.25
C ARG A 12 0.76 -2.44 26.20
N LYS A 13 1.71 -3.31 25.82
CA LYS A 13 3.05 -2.86 25.47
C LYS A 13 2.93 -1.72 24.48
N LEU A 14 3.43 -0.54 24.83
CA LEU A 14 3.50 0.59 23.93
C LEU A 14 4.43 0.20 22.78
N LYS A 15 3.94 0.30 21.57
CA LYS A 15 4.76 0.03 20.38
C LYS A 15 5.81 1.11 20.24
N LYS A 16 7.06 0.71 19.96
CA LYS A 16 8.21 1.64 19.88
C LYS A 16 8.27 2.42 18.56
N LYS A 17 7.60 1.93 17.52
CA LYS A 17 7.57 2.56 16.18
C LYS A 17 6.19 2.37 15.54
N TYR A 18 5.77 3.35 14.74
CA TYR A 18 4.56 3.25 13.92
C TYR A 18 4.87 3.48 12.45
N ILE A 19 4.25 2.67 11.59
CA ILE A 19 4.25 2.87 10.13
C ILE A 19 2.83 3.22 9.71
N TYR A 20 2.69 4.39 9.11
CA TYR A 20 1.42 4.93 8.64
C TYR A 20 1.36 4.82 7.12
N PHE A 21 0.33 4.17 6.60
CA PHE A 21 0.01 4.14 5.19
C PHE A 21 -1.18 5.07 4.92
N PHE A 22 -0.91 6.18 4.25
CA PHE A 22 -1.93 7.10 3.76
C PHE A 22 -2.22 6.73 2.31
N MET A 23 -3.42 6.24 2.05
CA MET A 23 -3.79 5.63 0.78
C MET A 23 -4.84 6.46 0.08
N GLU A 24 -4.65 6.65 -1.21
CA GLU A 24 -5.69 7.12 -2.12
C GLU A 24 -6.90 6.19 -2.07
N GLY A 25 -8.08 6.75 -2.28
CA GLY A 25 -9.33 5.98 -2.36
C GLY A 25 -10.11 5.89 -1.04
N SER A 26 -11.28 5.30 -1.16
CA SER A 26 -12.20 5.11 -0.05
C SER A 26 -11.89 3.83 0.73
N LYS A 27 -12.33 3.76 1.97
CA LYS A 27 -12.28 2.53 2.77
C LYS A 27 -12.93 1.37 2.01
N ASN A 28 -12.31 0.20 2.10
CA ASN A 28 -12.76 -1.03 1.43
C ASN A 28 -12.68 -1.01 -0.11
N CYS A 29 -11.90 -0.10 -0.71
CA CYS A 29 -11.48 -0.21 -2.11
C CYS A 29 -10.33 -1.22 -2.28
N SER A 30 -9.89 -1.42 -3.53
CA SER A 30 -8.93 -2.46 -3.92
C SER A 30 -7.66 -2.44 -3.09
N GLU A 31 -7.01 -1.28 -2.96
CA GLU A 31 -5.74 -1.08 -2.26
C GLU A 31 -5.88 -1.38 -0.77
N ASP A 32 -6.88 -0.76 -0.14
CA ASP A 32 -7.15 -0.90 1.29
C ASP A 32 -7.44 -2.36 1.67
N LYS A 33 -8.24 -3.04 0.85
CA LYS A 33 -8.54 -4.46 1.04
C LYS A 33 -7.30 -5.33 0.87
N TYR A 34 -6.55 -5.10 -0.19
CA TYR A 34 -5.36 -5.88 -0.50
C TYR A 34 -4.31 -5.77 0.60
N ILE A 35 -3.98 -4.55 1.02
CA ILE A 35 -2.99 -4.32 2.09
C ILE A 35 -3.46 -4.96 3.40
N LYS A 36 -4.71 -4.76 3.79
CA LYS A 36 -5.26 -5.32 5.04
C LYS A 36 -5.32 -6.84 5.02
N GLU A 37 -5.70 -7.44 3.88
CA GLU A 37 -5.67 -8.91 3.72
C GLU A 37 -4.26 -9.45 3.83
N TYR A 38 -3.28 -8.79 3.19
CA TYR A 38 -1.89 -9.20 3.28
C TYR A 38 -1.34 -9.04 4.70
N TYR A 39 -1.60 -7.89 5.34
CA TYR A 39 -1.23 -7.66 6.73
C TYR A 39 -1.89 -8.66 7.70
N GLY A 40 -3.12 -9.06 7.42
CA GLY A 40 -3.87 -10.03 8.22
C GLY A 40 -3.15 -11.37 8.42
N GLN A 41 -2.26 -11.75 7.50
CA GLN A 41 -1.46 -12.96 7.61
C GLN A 41 -0.41 -12.92 8.73
N PHE A 42 -0.14 -11.75 9.27
CA PHE A 42 0.88 -11.53 10.30
C PHE A 42 0.29 -11.15 11.67
N GLN A 43 -1.04 -11.18 11.84
CA GLN A 43 -1.70 -10.67 13.06
C GLN A 43 -1.30 -11.43 14.32
N ASP A 44 -0.94 -12.70 14.19
CA ASP A 44 -0.52 -13.55 15.33
C ASP A 44 0.95 -13.33 15.73
N LYS A 45 1.72 -12.58 14.94
CA LYS A 45 3.11 -12.28 15.24
C LYS A 45 3.22 -11.05 16.13
N ALA A 46 3.91 -11.20 17.24
CA ALA A 46 4.18 -10.10 18.18
C ALA A 46 5.38 -9.29 17.70
N VAL A 47 5.14 -8.04 17.30
CA VAL A 47 6.20 -7.09 16.93
C VAL A 47 6.00 -5.75 17.64
N ASP A 48 7.09 -5.06 17.92
CA ASP A 48 7.09 -3.74 18.57
C ASP A 48 6.75 -2.60 17.58
N ILE A 49 6.35 -2.93 16.35
CA ILE A 49 5.95 -1.98 15.31
C ILE A 49 4.43 -2.00 15.13
N GLY A 50 3.81 -0.83 15.18
CA GLY A 50 2.40 -0.63 14.89
C GLY A 50 2.18 -0.24 13.43
N PHE A 51 1.12 -0.74 12.81
CA PHE A 51 0.70 -0.34 11.47
C PHE A 51 -0.63 0.39 11.52
N ARG A 52 -0.73 1.48 10.75
CA ARG A 52 -1.95 2.27 10.58
C ARG A 52 -2.27 2.42 9.11
N PHE A 53 -3.53 2.16 8.74
CA PHE A 53 -4.02 2.24 7.36
C PHE A 53 -5.10 3.30 7.30
N ILE A 54 -4.82 4.40 6.57
CA ILE A 54 -5.67 5.59 6.50
C ILE A 54 -6.08 5.81 5.05
N SER A 55 -7.35 5.63 4.76
CA SER A 55 -7.92 5.93 3.45
C SER A 55 -8.28 7.42 3.37
N CYS A 56 -7.76 8.12 2.37
CA CYS A 56 -7.80 9.59 2.27
C CYS A 56 -8.85 10.12 1.30
N GLY A 57 -9.77 9.27 0.83
CA GLY A 57 -10.89 9.70 -0.03
C GLY A 57 -10.53 9.81 -1.50
N ASP A 58 -10.91 10.89 -2.16
CA ASP A 58 -10.97 11.06 -3.62
C ASP A 58 -9.65 11.21 -4.38
N GLY A 59 -8.57 10.65 -3.89
CA GLY A 59 -7.35 10.44 -4.66
C GLY A 59 -6.52 11.69 -4.96
N SER A 60 -6.71 12.78 -4.25
CA SER A 60 -5.85 13.94 -4.40
C SER A 60 -4.75 13.97 -3.34
N TRP A 61 -3.53 14.39 -3.74
CA TRP A 61 -2.44 14.66 -2.81
C TRP A 61 -2.87 15.56 -1.65
N LYS A 62 -3.72 16.56 -1.91
CA LYS A 62 -4.24 17.47 -0.87
C LYS A 62 -4.96 16.74 0.26
N ASN A 63 -5.71 15.68 -0.05
CA ASN A 63 -6.41 14.91 0.96
C ASN A 63 -5.44 14.06 1.78
N ILE A 64 -4.44 13.45 1.14
CA ILE A 64 -3.38 12.76 1.85
C ILE A 64 -2.64 13.71 2.78
N GLU A 65 -2.21 14.86 2.30
CA GLU A 65 -1.52 15.87 3.09
C GLU A 65 -2.37 16.37 4.27
N LYS A 66 -3.66 16.59 4.05
CA LYS A 66 -4.61 16.95 5.13
C LYS A 66 -4.70 15.88 6.22
N GLU A 67 -4.83 14.60 5.84
CA GLU A 67 -4.90 13.51 6.82
C GLU A 67 -3.54 13.30 7.53
N ILE A 68 -2.41 13.43 6.83
CA ILE A 68 -1.08 13.43 7.47
C ILE A 68 -0.99 14.52 8.53
N ASN A 69 -1.38 15.75 8.19
CA ASN A 69 -1.32 16.88 9.12
C ASN A 69 -2.26 16.71 10.32
N LYS A 70 -3.40 16.07 10.13
CA LYS A 70 -4.34 15.74 11.21
C LYS A 70 -3.76 14.69 12.15
N GLU A 71 -3.23 13.59 11.61
CA GLU A 71 -2.62 12.53 12.41
C GLU A 71 -1.40 13.06 13.17
N LYS A 72 -0.52 13.83 12.53
CA LYS A 72 0.65 14.44 13.18
C LYS A 72 0.32 15.29 14.41
N ARG A 73 -0.84 15.95 14.45
CA ARG A 73 -1.28 16.72 15.63
C ARG A 73 -1.63 15.85 16.81
N SER A 74 -2.03 14.62 16.58
CA SER A 74 -2.41 13.66 17.62
C SER A 74 -1.28 12.74 18.05
N ILE A 75 -0.17 12.71 17.32
CA ILE A 75 0.96 11.84 17.56
C ILE A 75 2.00 12.59 18.40
N ILE A 76 2.25 12.06 19.60
CA ILE A 76 3.27 12.56 20.53
C ILE A 76 4.62 11.85 20.29
N ASP A 77 4.62 10.78 19.49
CA ASP A 77 5.76 9.88 19.30
C ASP A 77 6.58 10.29 18.07
N GLU A 78 7.89 10.50 18.25
CA GLU A 78 8.83 10.90 17.20
C GLU A 78 9.20 9.75 16.25
N ASN A 79 8.86 8.52 16.57
CA ASN A 79 9.28 7.33 15.82
C ASN A 79 8.23 6.85 14.83
N ILE A 80 7.96 7.71 13.82
CA ILE A 80 6.93 7.46 12.80
C ILE A 80 7.56 7.35 11.42
N GLU A 81 7.13 6.35 10.67
CA GLU A 81 7.42 6.21 9.25
C GLU A 81 6.14 6.42 8.44
N ILE A 82 6.15 7.34 7.48
CA ILE A 82 4.98 7.71 6.67
C ILE A 82 5.16 7.22 5.23
N TRP A 83 4.17 6.48 4.75
CA TRP A 83 4.08 5.96 3.41
C TRP A 83 2.83 6.53 2.72
N CYS A 84 3.03 7.21 1.59
CA CYS A 84 1.97 7.79 0.77
C CYS A 84 1.74 6.90 -0.44
N VAL A 85 0.51 6.38 -0.59
CA VAL A 85 0.14 5.43 -1.65
C VAL A 85 -0.85 6.10 -2.59
N LEU A 86 -0.44 6.30 -3.86
CA LEU A 86 -1.21 7.05 -4.86
C LEU A 86 -1.15 6.40 -6.23
N ASP A 87 -2.21 6.63 -7.00
CA ASP A 87 -2.22 6.38 -8.43
C ASP A 87 -1.69 7.61 -9.19
N LYS A 88 -1.05 7.38 -10.34
CA LYS A 88 -0.61 8.49 -11.18
C LYS A 88 -1.80 9.27 -11.75
N ASP A 89 -2.81 8.60 -12.21
CA ASP A 89 -4.03 9.11 -12.86
C ASP A 89 -4.10 10.66 -12.94
N LYS A 90 -4.54 11.32 -11.85
CA LYS A 90 -4.70 12.77 -11.75
C LYS A 90 -3.59 13.47 -10.98
N ASN A 91 -2.58 12.73 -10.55
CA ASN A 91 -1.53 13.20 -9.67
C ASN A 91 -0.26 13.58 -10.43
N ASP A 92 0.30 14.74 -10.11
CA ASP A 92 1.65 15.14 -10.50
C ASP A 92 2.65 14.46 -9.56
N LEU A 93 3.01 13.21 -9.91
CA LEU A 93 3.89 12.40 -9.07
C LEU A 93 5.29 13.00 -8.90
N ASP A 94 5.80 13.80 -9.85
CA ASP A 94 7.10 14.45 -9.72
C ASP A 94 7.07 15.51 -8.61
N LYS A 95 6.02 16.32 -8.60
CA LYS A 95 5.82 17.30 -7.54
C LYS A 95 5.60 16.63 -6.19
N ILE A 96 4.77 15.60 -6.14
CA ILE A 96 4.48 14.83 -4.92
C ILE A 96 5.75 14.16 -4.40
N ASN A 97 6.57 13.59 -5.28
CA ASN A 97 7.84 12.96 -4.87
C ASN A 97 8.79 13.98 -4.22
N LYS A 98 8.89 15.18 -4.76
CA LYS A 98 9.70 16.25 -4.15
C LYS A 98 9.21 16.60 -2.74
N GLU A 99 7.89 16.67 -2.55
CA GLU A 99 7.31 16.90 -1.22
C GLU A 99 7.53 15.71 -0.27
N CYS A 100 7.41 14.49 -0.78
CA CYS A 100 7.70 13.28 0.01
C CYS A 100 9.16 13.25 0.46
N VAL A 101 10.11 13.48 -0.45
CA VAL A 101 11.54 13.53 -0.12
C VAL A 101 11.84 14.61 0.92
N LYS A 102 11.32 15.83 0.73
CA LYS A 102 11.48 16.94 1.66
C LYS A 102 11.01 16.63 3.07
N ASN A 103 9.92 15.85 3.20
CA ASN A 103 9.32 15.51 4.49
C ASN A 103 9.73 14.13 5.03
N ASN A 104 10.66 13.43 4.37
CA ASN A 104 11.08 12.08 4.69
C ASN A 104 9.92 11.05 4.65
N TYR A 105 9.00 11.21 3.68
CA TYR A 105 7.94 10.24 3.41
C TYR A 105 8.37 9.26 2.31
N LYS A 106 7.79 8.08 2.32
CA LYS A 106 7.95 7.10 1.24
C LYS A 106 6.79 7.24 0.25
N LEU A 107 7.10 7.44 -1.04
CA LEU A 107 6.11 7.45 -2.09
C LEU A 107 5.96 6.06 -2.69
N ILE A 108 4.76 5.53 -2.61
CA ILE A 108 4.32 4.33 -3.32
C ILE A 108 3.35 4.77 -4.41
N PHE A 109 3.62 4.37 -5.63
CA PHE A 109 2.81 4.79 -6.77
C PHE A 109 2.45 3.62 -7.69
N SER A 110 1.36 3.79 -8.43
CA SER A 110 0.97 2.91 -9.53
C SER A 110 0.73 3.73 -10.81
N ASN A 111 1.34 3.35 -11.90
CA ASN A 111 1.15 4.00 -13.21
C ASN A 111 0.29 3.09 -14.12
N CYS A 112 -0.90 3.46 -14.52
CA CYS A 112 -1.65 4.67 -14.14
C CYS A 112 -2.53 4.46 -12.90
N SER A 113 -2.87 3.22 -12.54
CA SER A 113 -3.73 2.88 -11.42
C SER A 113 -3.32 1.58 -10.74
N PHE A 114 -3.81 1.34 -9.53
CA PHE A 114 -3.51 0.17 -8.70
C PHE A 114 -3.78 -1.17 -9.41
N GLU A 115 -4.69 -1.21 -10.37
CA GLU A 115 -5.00 -2.42 -11.12
C GLU A 115 -3.76 -3.03 -11.79
N ILE A 116 -2.71 -2.25 -12.09
CA ILE A 116 -1.43 -2.79 -12.59
C ILE A 116 -0.80 -3.77 -11.60
N TRP A 117 -0.88 -3.46 -10.29
CA TRP A 117 -0.41 -4.36 -9.25
C TRP A 117 -1.18 -5.68 -9.26
N LEU A 118 -2.51 -5.64 -9.39
CA LEU A 118 -3.36 -6.84 -9.47
C LEU A 118 -3.02 -7.70 -10.69
N LEU A 119 -2.68 -7.05 -11.82
CA LEU A 119 -2.30 -7.75 -13.04
C LEU A 119 -0.98 -8.51 -12.90
N TYR A 120 -0.05 -8.02 -12.12
CA TYR A 120 1.25 -8.70 -11.90
C TYR A 120 1.14 -10.04 -11.16
N HIS A 121 -0.01 -10.38 -10.60
CA HIS A 121 -0.25 -11.70 -10.01
C HIS A 121 -0.45 -12.80 -11.04
N TYR A 122 -0.75 -12.45 -12.30
CA TYR A 122 -1.02 -13.43 -13.35
C TYR A 122 0.22 -13.74 -14.18
N GLU A 123 0.34 -15.00 -14.62
CA GLU A 123 1.40 -15.41 -15.55
C GLU A 123 1.13 -14.92 -16.96
N ASN A 124 2.22 -14.70 -17.71
CA ASN A 124 2.20 -14.42 -19.15
C ASN A 124 1.20 -13.35 -19.56
N ILE A 125 1.09 -12.29 -18.75
CA ILE A 125 0.15 -11.23 -19.02
C ILE A 125 0.74 -10.21 -19.98
N LYS A 126 0.01 -9.95 -21.08
CA LYS A 126 0.30 -8.85 -22.01
C LYS A 126 -0.55 -7.65 -21.60
N ILE A 127 0.05 -6.62 -21.04
CA ILE A 127 -0.68 -5.48 -20.49
C ILE A 127 -0.97 -4.43 -21.55
N GLY A 128 -0.12 -4.22 -22.54
CA GLY A 128 -0.37 -3.25 -23.61
C GLY A 128 -0.43 -1.81 -23.08
N GLU A 129 -1.48 -1.06 -23.48
CA GLU A 129 -1.66 0.34 -23.14
C GLU A 129 -1.76 0.58 -21.62
N CYS A 130 -1.07 1.63 -21.17
CA CYS A 130 -1.12 2.09 -19.78
C CYS A 130 -2.38 2.94 -19.57
N SER A 131 -3.49 2.29 -19.28
CA SER A 131 -4.75 2.95 -18.93
C SER A 131 -5.56 2.10 -17.96
N GLN A 132 -6.25 2.76 -17.02
CA GLN A 132 -7.11 2.08 -16.04
C GLN A 132 -8.15 1.19 -16.73
N LYS A 133 -8.80 1.71 -17.78
CA LYS A 133 -9.81 0.96 -18.55
C LYS A 133 -9.24 -0.32 -19.15
N ASN A 134 -8.01 -0.27 -19.69
CA ASN A 134 -7.34 -1.45 -20.21
C ASN A 134 -7.08 -2.48 -19.11
N TYR A 135 -6.59 -2.04 -17.97
CA TYR A 135 -6.33 -2.92 -16.82
C TYR A 135 -7.61 -3.60 -16.32
N GLU A 136 -8.69 -2.84 -16.15
CA GLU A 136 -10.00 -3.38 -15.74
C GLU A 136 -10.57 -4.39 -16.76
N ASN A 137 -10.37 -4.15 -18.05
CA ASN A 137 -10.77 -5.08 -19.10
C ASN A 137 -9.97 -6.39 -19.05
N ILE A 138 -8.66 -6.30 -18.79
CA ILE A 138 -7.82 -7.49 -18.65
C ILE A 138 -8.22 -8.28 -17.38
N LEU A 139 -8.42 -7.59 -16.25
CA LEU A 139 -8.89 -8.23 -15.01
C LEU A 139 -10.25 -8.90 -15.20
N THR A 140 -11.18 -8.24 -15.88
CA THR A 140 -12.51 -8.80 -16.22
C THR A 140 -12.37 -10.13 -16.98
N ARG A 141 -11.48 -10.20 -17.98
CA ARG A 141 -11.20 -11.43 -18.73
C ARG A 141 -10.56 -12.51 -17.87
N LYS A 142 -9.57 -12.15 -17.03
CA LYS A 142 -8.88 -13.10 -16.14
C LYS A 142 -9.79 -13.67 -15.06
N LEU A 143 -10.73 -12.88 -14.57
CA LEU A 143 -11.70 -13.29 -13.55
C LEU A 143 -12.91 -14.03 -14.11
N ASN A 144 -13.11 -14.07 -15.44
CA ASN A 144 -14.33 -14.54 -16.10
C ASN A 144 -15.61 -13.89 -15.55
N LYS A 145 -15.51 -12.67 -15.03
CA LYS A 145 -16.61 -11.83 -14.54
C LYS A 145 -16.19 -10.38 -14.52
N LYS A 146 -17.17 -9.45 -14.56
CA LYS A 146 -16.88 -8.01 -14.49
C LYS A 146 -16.06 -7.69 -13.23
N TYR A 147 -14.89 -7.08 -13.43
CA TYR A 147 -14.08 -6.57 -12.33
C TYR A 147 -14.81 -5.43 -11.61
N LYS A 148 -14.73 -5.41 -10.29
CA LYS A 148 -15.25 -4.33 -9.45
C LYS A 148 -14.23 -4.04 -8.35
N LYS A 149 -13.85 -2.77 -8.20
CA LYS A 149 -12.91 -2.30 -7.15
C LYS A 149 -13.34 -2.65 -5.73
N SER A 150 -14.65 -2.75 -5.50
CA SER A 150 -15.22 -3.11 -4.19
C SER A 150 -15.16 -4.63 -3.90
N GLU A 151 -14.86 -5.46 -4.89
CA GLU A 151 -14.69 -6.90 -4.71
C GLU A 151 -13.20 -7.22 -4.61
N GLY A 152 -12.75 -7.80 -3.49
CA GLY A 152 -11.37 -8.26 -3.34
C GLY A 152 -11.07 -9.44 -4.27
N ILE A 153 -9.84 -9.52 -4.79
CA ILE A 153 -9.34 -10.68 -5.52
C ILE A 153 -8.45 -11.47 -4.58
N LYS A 154 -8.75 -12.75 -4.38
CA LYS A 154 -7.90 -13.63 -3.58
C LYS A 154 -6.76 -14.16 -4.43
N PHE A 155 -5.55 -13.98 -3.94
CA PHE A 155 -4.33 -14.48 -4.55
C PHE A 155 -3.62 -15.46 -3.63
N THR A 156 -3.03 -16.49 -4.19
CA THR A 156 -2.16 -17.43 -3.46
C THR A 156 -0.86 -16.74 -3.04
N LEU A 157 -0.07 -17.39 -2.19
CA LEU A 157 1.27 -16.88 -1.85
C LEU A 157 2.16 -16.82 -3.08
N ASP A 158 2.12 -17.84 -3.94
CA ASP A 158 2.91 -17.88 -5.18
C ASP A 158 2.54 -16.74 -6.14
N ASP A 159 1.24 -16.39 -6.24
CA ASP A 159 0.80 -15.25 -7.03
C ASP A 159 1.36 -13.93 -6.48
N LYS A 160 1.34 -13.76 -5.15
CA LYS A 160 1.88 -12.58 -4.48
C LYS A 160 3.40 -12.47 -4.68
N GLU A 161 4.14 -13.57 -4.57
CA GLU A 161 5.58 -13.60 -4.85
C GLU A 161 5.87 -13.29 -6.33
N ARG A 162 5.05 -13.77 -7.24
CA ARG A 162 5.14 -13.43 -8.67
C ARG A 162 4.95 -11.93 -8.88
N ALA A 163 3.93 -11.33 -8.27
CA ALA A 163 3.67 -9.90 -8.38
C ALA A 163 4.85 -9.06 -7.86
N ILE A 164 5.45 -9.45 -6.74
CA ILE A 164 6.65 -8.80 -6.19
C ILE A 164 7.79 -8.87 -7.23
N ARG A 165 8.10 -10.06 -7.75
CA ARG A 165 9.20 -10.23 -8.72
C ARG A 165 8.97 -9.44 -10.01
N GLN A 166 7.76 -9.48 -10.56
CA GLN A 166 7.44 -8.76 -11.80
C GLN A 166 7.50 -7.25 -11.61
N SER A 167 6.88 -6.74 -10.55
CA SER A 167 6.89 -5.31 -10.23
C SER A 167 8.31 -4.80 -9.99
N LYS A 168 9.09 -5.50 -9.19
CA LYS A 168 10.48 -5.16 -8.87
C LYS A 168 11.34 -5.11 -10.12
N LYS A 169 11.27 -6.13 -10.97
CA LYS A 169 12.00 -6.18 -12.25
C LYS A 169 11.71 -4.97 -13.14
N ILE A 170 10.44 -4.54 -13.21
CA ILE A 170 10.05 -3.40 -14.04
C ILE A 170 10.45 -2.09 -13.38
N HIS A 171 10.22 -1.96 -12.08
CA HIS A 171 10.56 -0.75 -11.33
C HIS A 171 12.07 -0.48 -11.31
N GLU A 172 12.90 -1.50 -11.13
CA GLU A 172 14.37 -1.37 -11.09
C GLU A 172 15.01 -1.18 -12.47
N LYS A 173 14.30 -1.53 -13.56
CA LYS A 173 14.78 -1.28 -14.92
C LYS A 173 15.00 0.21 -15.20
N TYR A 174 14.24 1.08 -14.58
CA TYR A 174 14.28 2.52 -14.77
C TYR A 174 14.86 3.19 -13.53
N GLN A 175 15.86 4.07 -13.73
CA GLN A 175 16.54 4.75 -12.62
C GLN A 175 15.76 5.97 -12.14
N ARG A 176 15.22 6.76 -13.07
CA ARG A 176 14.53 8.02 -12.75
C ARG A 176 13.03 7.83 -12.61
N LEU A 177 12.41 8.59 -11.72
CA LEU A 177 10.96 8.57 -11.52
C LEU A 177 10.22 8.96 -12.81
N GLU A 178 10.67 9.96 -13.53
CA GLU A 178 10.10 10.43 -14.81
C GLU A 178 9.95 9.29 -15.83
N GLU A 179 10.93 8.39 -15.90
CA GLU A 179 10.88 7.21 -16.77
C GLU A 179 9.81 6.22 -16.28
N LYS A 180 9.71 6.01 -14.95
CA LYS A 180 8.76 5.07 -14.32
C LYS A 180 7.32 5.50 -14.48
N ILE A 181 7.06 6.81 -14.49
CA ILE A 181 5.72 7.38 -14.60
C ILE A 181 5.33 7.80 -16.01
N ASN A 182 6.19 7.55 -17.00
CA ASN A 182 5.83 7.77 -18.39
C ASN A 182 4.59 6.94 -18.77
N ASN A 183 3.68 7.51 -19.54
CA ASN A 183 2.43 6.85 -19.95
C ASN A 183 2.63 5.56 -20.74
N SER A 184 3.83 5.32 -21.27
CA SER A 184 4.17 4.09 -22.00
C SER A 184 4.53 2.91 -21.10
N PHE A 185 4.66 3.12 -19.77
CA PHE A 185 5.15 2.09 -18.87
C PHE A 185 4.14 1.71 -17.80
N ASN A 186 3.85 0.43 -17.76
CA ASN A 186 3.04 -0.19 -16.73
C ASN A 186 3.93 -0.47 -15.50
N CYS A 187 4.10 0.50 -14.60
CA CYS A 187 5.04 0.44 -13.49
C CYS A 187 4.36 0.74 -12.15
N THR A 188 4.76 0.02 -11.13
CA THR A 188 4.40 0.30 -9.74
C THR A 188 5.53 -0.14 -8.81
N ASN A 189 5.71 0.54 -7.70
CA ASN A 189 6.60 0.13 -6.61
C ASN A 189 5.83 -0.42 -5.40
N PHE A 190 4.59 -0.82 -5.58
CA PHE A 190 3.72 -1.32 -4.51
C PHE A 190 4.31 -2.53 -3.77
N TYR A 191 5.16 -3.32 -4.43
CA TYR A 191 5.88 -4.44 -3.81
C TYR A 191 6.67 -4.04 -2.55
N MET A 192 7.11 -2.78 -2.45
CA MET A 192 7.87 -2.29 -1.29
C MET A 192 7.06 -2.37 0.02
N ILE A 193 5.73 -2.24 -0.05
CA ILE A 193 4.86 -2.42 1.12
C ILE A 193 4.91 -3.86 1.62
N LEU A 194 4.83 -4.82 0.70
CA LEU A 194 4.86 -6.24 1.03
C LEU A 194 6.23 -6.66 1.57
N GLU A 195 7.31 -6.16 0.95
CA GLU A 195 8.68 -6.37 1.45
C GLU A 195 8.85 -5.76 2.84
N LYS A 196 8.25 -4.59 3.11
CA LYS A 196 8.29 -3.98 4.44
C LYS A 196 7.58 -4.81 5.50
N PHE A 197 6.45 -5.41 5.20
CA PHE A 197 5.82 -6.36 6.11
C PHE A 197 6.70 -7.58 6.35
N LYS A 198 7.30 -8.14 5.31
CA LYS A 198 8.23 -9.28 5.45
C LYS A 198 9.42 -8.89 6.33
N GLU A 199 10.06 -7.76 6.07
CA GLU A 199 11.16 -7.24 6.89
C GLU A 199 10.77 -7.17 8.38
N VAL A 200 9.62 -6.56 8.68
CA VAL A 200 9.19 -6.38 10.06
C VAL A 200 8.80 -7.68 10.75
N PHE A 201 8.18 -8.63 10.05
CA PHE A 201 7.61 -9.82 10.68
C PHE A 201 8.51 -11.06 10.60
N TYR A 202 9.45 -11.14 9.66
CA TYR A 202 10.35 -12.28 9.53
C TYR A 202 11.76 -12.02 10.07
N ASN A 203 12.24 -10.76 10.07
CA ASN A 203 13.55 -10.45 10.65
C ASN A 203 13.54 -10.39 12.18
N PHE A 204 12.37 -10.38 12.82
CA PHE A 204 12.25 -10.47 14.28
C PHE A 204 12.49 -11.90 14.83
N ASP A 205 12.50 -12.92 13.98
CA ASP A 205 12.77 -14.30 14.39
C ASP A 205 14.30 -14.61 14.45
N LEU A 206 15.18 -13.59 14.23
CA LEU A 206 16.64 -13.74 14.15
C LEU A 206 17.40 -13.01 15.29
N GLU A 207 16.70 -12.35 16.20
CA GLU A 207 17.26 -11.75 17.43
C GLU A 207 16.71 -12.46 18.70
#